data_e59014b70c6dad1fbb9994b12c2ed02b
#
_entry.id   e59014b70c6dad1fbb9994b12c2ed02b
#
_cell.length_a   1.000
_cell.length_b   1.000
_cell.length_c   1.000
_cell.angle_alpha   90.00
_cell.angle_beta   90.00
_cell.angle_gamma   90.00
#
_symmetry.space_group_name_H-M   'P 1'
#
loop_
_entity.id
_entity.type
_entity.pdbx_description
1 polymer ?
#
loop_
_entity_poly.entity_id
_entity_poly.type
_entity_poly.pdbx_seq_one_letter_code
_entity_poly.pdbx_strand_id
1 'polypeptide(L)'
;WIFETDRGLKLLKEYRGSVKRLEFEELVLGAVAGAGSLRVDQYVRNKEGELLSTASDGIRYVVKDWFSDRECDLKDTGEILSAVRQIAVLHKLLRKVEPREEWNMKSMVSPPLFMAMEKHNRELKKARAFIRGKQQKNEFELCVIASFEPFYQQAVLAAEGMKKLYPGDEKGWTERYSICHGELNQHHILMGRDYVAVTGFGRMHLGLQVEDLYYFMRKVMEKHNWDCGLGNGMLEAYERVLPMSRM
;
A
#
# COMPACT_ATOMS: atom_id res chain seq x y z
N TRP A 1 11.63 -19.30 1.68
CA TRP A 1 11.44 -20.64 1.12
C TRP A 1 9.95 -21.01 1.17
N ILE A 2 9.44 -21.61 0.05
CA ILE A 2 8.08 -22.11 -0.03
C ILE A 2 8.12 -23.61 0.16
N PHE A 3 7.19 -24.16 0.96
CA PHE A 3 7.07 -25.59 1.23
C PHE A 3 5.61 -26.01 1.38
N GLU A 4 5.33 -27.28 1.13
CA GLU A 4 3.99 -27.85 1.23
C GLU A 4 3.76 -28.50 2.60
N THR A 5 2.54 -28.36 3.11
CA THR A 5 2.09 -28.98 4.36
C THR A 5 0.71 -29.62 4.13
N ASP A 6 0.22 -30.39 5.09
CA ASP A 6 -1.16 -30.90 5.16
C ASP A 6 -2.23 -29.80 5.14
N ARG A 7 -1.82 -28.56 5.44
CA ARG A 7 -2.67 -27.35 5.43
C ARG A 7 -2.36 -26.40 4.28
N GLY A 8 -1.81 -26.91 3.18
CA GLY A 8 -1.46 -26.15 1.98
C GLY A 8 -0.06 -25.55 2.00
N LEU A 9 0.20 -24.70 1.03
CA LEU A 9 1.49 -24.05 0.86
C LEU A 9 1.78 -23.02 1.94
N LYS A 10 3.05 -23.00 2.39
CA LYS A 10 3.55 -22.05 3.39
C LYS A 10 4.83 -21.37 2.89
N LEU A 11 5.04 -20.15 3.36
CA LEU A 11 6.24 -19.37 3.14
C LEU A 11 7.01 -19.22 4.45
N LEU A 12 8.23 -19.75 4.51
CA LEU A 12 9.21 -19.44 5.55
C LEU A 12 9.99 -18.19 5.14
N LYS A 13 9.95 -17.17 5.96
CA LYS A 13 10.58 -15.87 5.68
C LYS A 13 11.39 -15.38 6.88
N GLU A 14 12.59 -14.82 6.62
CA GLU A 14 13.35 -14.09 7.63
C GLU A 14 12.53 -12.87 8.11
N TYR A 15 12.54 -12.64 9.42
CA TYR A 15 11.81 -11.54 10.06
C TYR A 15 12.75 -10.63 10.85
N ARG A 16 12.80 -9.36 10.45
CA ARG A 16 13.67 -8.34 11.05
C ARG A 16 12.90 -7.32 11.91
N GLY A 17 11.59 -7.43 11.99
CA GLY A 17 10.73 -6.54 12.78
C GLY A 17 10.80 -6.83 14.29
N SER A 18 10.12 -5.99 15.08
CA SER A 18 9.90 -6.24 16.51
C SER A 18 8.78 -7.25 16.73
N VAL A 19 8.78 -7.91 17.90
CA VAL A 19 7.69 -8.83 18.29
C VAL A 19 6.34 -8.09 18.33
N LYS A 20 6.29 -6.89 18.90
CA LYS A 20 5.07 -6.07 18.93
C LYS A 20 4.51 -5.77 17.52
N ARG A 21 5.41 -5.56 16.57
CA ARG A 21 5.02 -5.37 15.17
C ARG A 21 4.41 -6.65 14.59
N LEU A 22 4.99 -7.80 14.88
CA LEU A 22 4.50 -9.10 14.45
C LEU A 22 3.12 -9.43 15.02
N GLU A 23 2.91 -9.17 16.33
CA GLU A 23 1.63 -9.34 17.02
C GLU A 23 0.54 -8.42 16.40
N PHE A 24 0.90 -7.18 16.09
CA PHE A 24 0.00 -6.28 15.37
C PHE A 24 -0.39 -6.84 14.01
N GLU A 25 0.59 -7.27 13.20
CA GLU A 25 0.35 -7.83 11.87
C GLU A 25 -0.51 -9.10 11.94
N GLU A 26 -0.24 -10.00 12.88
CA GLU A 26 -1.03 -11.22 13.07
C GLU A 26 -2.49 -10.92 13.41
N LEU A 27 -2.70 -10.01 14.37
CA LEU A 27 -4.07 -9.65 14.78
C LEU A 27 -4.86 -8.99 13.64
N VAL A 28 -4.24 -8.08 12.88
CA VAL A 28 -4.88 -7.42 11.73
C VAL A 28 -5.24 -8.44 10.66
N LEU A 29 -4.31 -9.32 10.30
CA LEU A 29 -4.54 -10.36 9.28
C LEU A 29 -5.59 -11.37 9.74
N GLY A 30 -5.58 -11.75 11.02
CA GLY A 30 -6.59 -12.61 11.62
C GLY A 30 -7.99 -12.00 11.57
N ALA A 31 -8.12 -10.68 11.85
CA ALA A 31 -9.39 -9.97 11.76
C ALA A 31 -9.91 -9.87 10.31
N VAL A 32 -9.04 -9.62 9.34
CA VAL A 32 -9.40 -9.57 7.92
C VAL A 32 -9.85 -10.96 7.43
N ALA A 33 -9.08 -12.01 7.74
CA ALA A 33 -9.41 -13.38 7.34
C ALA A 33 -10.69 -13.88 8.01
N GLY A 34 -10.90 -13.56 9.29
CA GLY A 34 -12.10 -13.94 10.06
C GLY A 34 -13.40 -13.36 9.50
N ALA A 35 -13.33 -12.27 8.72
CA ALA A 35 -14.48 -11.72 8.01
C ALA A 35 -14.94 -12.57 6.81
N GLY A 36 -14.13 -13.52 6.33
CA GLY A 36 -14.46 -14.51 5.30
C GLY A 36 -14.61 -13.98 3.87
N SER A 37 -14.50 -12.67 3.65
CA SER A 37 -14.72 -12.04 2.33
C SER A 37 -13.45 -11.83 1.52
N LEU A 38 -12.28 -12.03 2.13
CA LEU A 38 -10.96 -11.84 1.50
C LEU A 38 -9.96 -12.83 2.09
N ARG A 39 -9.11 -13.42 1.26
CA ARG A 39 -7.98 -14.22 1.73
C ARG A 39 -6.75 -13.36 1.90
N VAL A 40 -5.98 -13.62 2.96
CA VAL A 40 -4.72 -12.93 3.27
C VAL A 40 -3.67 -13.92 3.74
N ASP A 41 -2.40 -13.59 3.56
CA ASP A 41 -1.25 -14.39 3.98
C ASP A 41 -1.07 -14.35 5.51
N GLN A 42 -1.90 -15.12 6.25
CA GLN A 42 -1.87 -15.19 7.71
C GLN A 42 -0.56 -15.79 8.24
N TYR A 43 -0.19 -15.40 9.45
CA TYR A 43 0.92 -16.03 10.17
C TYR A 43 0.52 -17.41 10.71
N VAL A 44 1.46 -18.34 10.71
CA VAL A 44 1.31 -19.68 11.25
C VAL A 44 2.20 -19.83 12.48
N ARG A 45 1.61 -20.25 13.61
CA ARG A 45 2.35 -20.45 14.85
C ARG A 45 3.15 -21.75 14.78
N ASN A 46 4.32 -21.75 15.40
CA ASN A 46 5.17 -22.94 15.53
C ASN A 46 4.59 -23.95 16.56
N LYS A 47 5.31 -25.05 16.82
CA LYS A 47 4.86 -26.10 17.74
C LYS A 47 4.76 -25.64 19.18
N GLU A 48 5.49 -24.63 19.56
CA GLU A 48 5.47 -23.98 20.86
C GLU A 48 4.35 -22.94 21.00
N GLY A 49 3.58 -22.71 19.92
CA GLY A 49 2.50 -21.72 19.87
C GLY A 49 2.97 -20.30 19.59
N GLU A 50 4.24 -20.12 19.20
CA GLU A 50 4.83 -18.81 18.95
C GLU A 50 4.81 -18.44 17.46
N LEU A 51 4.76 -17.14 17.17
CA LEU A 51 4.81 -16.62 15.79
C LEU A 51 6.23 -16.58 15.22
N LEU A 52 7.23 -16.52 16.11
CA LEU A 52 8.63 -16.31 15.76
C LEU A 52 9.45 -17.53 16.16
N SER A 53 10.27 -18.01 15.24
CA SER A 53 11.26 -19.05 15.51
C SER A 53 12.66 -18.47 15.33
N THR A 54 13.57 -18.77 16.25
CA THR A 54 14.97 -18.35 16.15
C THR A 54 15.84 -19.56 15.84
N ALA A 55 16.58 -19.50 14.76
CA ALA A 55 17.54 -20.54 14.38
C ALA A 55 18.82 -20.48 15.23
N SER A 56 19.66 -21.51 15.15
CA SER A 56 20.90 -21.61 15.93
C SER A 56 21.93 -20.50 15.63
N ASP A 57 21.83 -19.87 14.45
CA ASP A 57 22.64 -18.73 14.03
C ASP A 57 22.09 -17.37 14.51
N GLY A 58 20.98 -17.37 15.27
CA GLY A 58 20.32 -16.17 15.77
C GLY A 58 19.37 -15.50 14.75
N ILE A 59 19.23 -16.03 13.54
CA ILE A 59 18.31 -15.50 12.55
C ILE A 59 16.86 -15.87 12.93
N ARG A 60 15.97 -14.89 12.85
CA ARG A 60 14.56 -15.07 13.21
C ARG A 60 13.73 -15.29 11.97
N TYR A 61 12.80 -16.22 12.06
CA TYR A 61 11.91 -16.62 10.98
C TYR A 61 10.45 -16.60 11.41
N VAL A 62 9.59 -16.35 10.44
CA VAL A 62 8.13 -16.50 10.53
C VAL A 62 7.65 -17.42 9.42
N VAL A 63 6.54 -18.09 9.67
CA VAL A 63 5.83 -18.86 8.66
C VAL A 63 4.51 -18.17 8.36
N LYS A 64 4.17 -18.07 7.07
CA LYS A 64 2.91 -17.49 6.59
C LYS A 64 2.22 -18.44 5.61
N ASP A 65 0.93 -18.26 5.44
CA ASP A 65 0.22 -18.87 4.32
C ASP A 65 0.80 -18.38 2.99
N TRP A 66 0.82 -19.26 2.00
CA TRP A 66 1.25 -18.95 0.65
C TRP A 66 0.19 -19.34 -0.37
N PHE A 67 0.03 -18.52 -1.39
CA PHE A 67 -0.88 -18.75 -2.50
C PHE A 67 -0.07 -18.88 -3.79
N SER A 68 -0.34 -19.93 -4.57
CA SER A 68 0.31 -20.17 -5.88
C SER A 68 -0.47 -19.57 -7.05
N ASP A 69 -1.53 -18.81 -6.75
CA ASP A 69 -2.36 -18.18 -7.76
C ASP A 69 -1.58 -17.08 -8.50
N ARG A 70 -1.99 -16.82 -9.74
CA ARG A 70 -1.36 -15.78 -10.55
C ARG A 70 -1.69 -14.40 -10.05
N GLU A 71 -0.80 -13.47 -10.30
CA GLU A 71 -0.99 -12.05 -10.03
C GLU A 71 -2.11 -11.46 -10.91
N CYS A 72 -2.70 -10.35 -10.45
CA CYS A 72 -3.67 -9.58 -11.22
C CYS A 72 -3.06 -9.12 -12.56
N ASP A 73 -3.72 -9.45 -13.67
CA ASP A 73 -3.31 -8.99 -15.00
C ASP A 73 -3.76 -7.54 -15.23
N LEU A 74 -2.79 -6.63 -15.22
CA LEU A 74 -3.07 -5.22 -15.49
C LEU A 74 -3.45 -4.89 -16.94
N LYS A 75 -3.57 -5.90 -17.84
CA LYS A 75 -4.12 -5.73 -19.19
C LYS A 75 -5.60 -6.08 -19.26
N ASP A 76 -6.12 -6.82 -18.29
CA ASP A 76 -7.51 -7.21 -18.19
C ASP A 76 -8.31 -6.21 -17.35
N THR A 77 -9.16 -5.42 -18.02
CA THR A 77 -10.00 -4.42 -17.35
C THR A 77 -10.96 -5.04 -16.31
N GLY A 78 -11.46 -6.26 -16.57
CA GLY A 78 -12.33 -6.97 -15.64
C GLY A 78 -11.61 -7.31 -14.33
N GLU A 79 -10.36 -7.79 -14.43
CA GLU A 79 -9.52 -8.08 -13.27
C GLU A 79 -9.11 -6.81 -12.53
N ILE A 80 -8.74 -5.76 -13.24
CA ILE A 80 -8.45 -4.45 -12.64
C ILE A 80 -9.61 -3.97 -11.77
N LEU A 81 -10.83 -3.96 -12.33
CA LEU A 81 -12.02 -3.52 -11.59
C LEU A 81 -12.36 -4.48 -10.44
N SER A 82 -12.11 -5.78 -10.60
CA SER A 82 -12.25 -6.75 -9.52
C SER A 82 -11.25 -6.48 -8.39
N ALA A 83 -9.98 -6.28 -8.73
CA ALA A 83 -8.91 -5.95 -7.78
C ALA A 83 -9.26 -4.68 -6.99
N VAL A 84 -9.72 -3.62 -7.67
CA VAL A 84 -10.11 -2.36 -7.01
C VAL A 84 -11.27 -2.56 -6.03
N ARG A 85 -12.28 -3.39 -6.39
CA ARG A 85 -13.35 -3.75 -5.44
C ARG A 85 -12.80 -4.48 -4.21
N GLN A 86 -11.83 -5.39 -4.39
CA GLN A 86 -11.21 -6.10 -3.27
C GLN A 86 -10.33 -5.20 -2.41
N ILE A 87 -9.66 -4.22 -3.00
CA ILE A 87 -8.96 -3.15 -2.26
C ILE A 87 -9.94 -2.39 -1.37
N ALA A 88 -11.10 -2.02 -1.90
CA ALA A 88 -12.13 -1.33 -1.12
C ALA A 88 -12.69 -2.23 0.01
N VAL A 89 -12.88 -3.53 -0.23
CA VAL A 89 -13.26 -4.51 0.81
C VAL A 89 -12.19 -4.59 1.89
N LEU A 90 -10.92 -4.73 1.51
CA LEU A 90 -9.78 -4.73 2.44
C LEU A 90 -9.79 -3.47 3.31
N HIS A 91 -9.88 -2.28 2.71
CA HIS A 91 -9.90 -1.03 3.44
C HIS A 91 -11.09 -0.94 4.42
N LYS A 92 -12.27 -1.41 4.01
CA LYS A 92 -13.45 -1.48 4.88
C LYS A 92 -13.23 -2.40 6.08
N LEU A 93 -12.54 -3.53 5.90
CA LEU A 93 -12.19 -4.45 6.99
C LEU A 93 -11.13 -3.85 7.91
N LEU A 94 -10.08 -3.25 7.36
CA LEU A 94 -9.00 -2.62 8.11
C LEU A 94 -9.52 -1.46 9.00
N ARG A 95 -10.56 -0.73 8.58
CA ARG A 95 -11.20 0.32 9.40
C ARG A 95 -11.89 -0.21 10.67
N LYS A 96 -12.20 -1.50 10.72
CA LYS A 96 -12.85 -2.13 11.88
C LYS A 96 -11.85 -2.61 12.93
N VAL A 97 -10.57 -2.61 12.59
CA VAL A 97 -9.51 -3.03 13.53
C VAL A 97 -9.10 -1.80 14.35
N GLU A 98 -9.42 -1.82 15.64
CA GLU A 98 -9.04 -0.75 16.54
C GLU A 98 -7.57 -0.90 16.96
N PRO A 99 -6.75 0.16 16.79
CA PRO A 99 -5.37 0.14 17.26
C PRO A 99 -5.31 -0.01 18.78
N ARG A 100 -4.41 -0.87 19.28
CA ARG A 100 -4.17 -1.03 20.72
C ARG A 100 -2.98 -0.17 21.15
N GLU A 101 -3.07 0.46 22.32
CA GLU A 101 -2.01 1.31 22.86
C GLU A 101 -0.67 0.57 23.03
N GLU A 102 -0.72 -0.70 23.42
CA GLU A 102 0.44 -1.58 23.62
C GLU A 102 1.32 -1.79 22.37
N TRP A 103 0.77 -1.57 21.17
CA TRP A 103 1.52 -1.73 19.90
C TRP A 103 2.50 -0.60 19.60
N ASN A 104 2.55 0.44 20.41
CA ASN A 104 3.39 1.63 20.17
C ASN A 104 3.23 2.19 18.74
N MET A 105 1.99 2.52 18.39
CA MET A 105 1.59 2.93 17.04
C MET A 105 2.31 4.17 16.50
N LYS A 106 2.95 4.98 17.37
CA LYS A 106 3.65 6.21 16.94
C LYS A 106 4.67 5.98 15.84
N SER A 107 5.40 4.86 15.89
CA SER A 107 6.39 4.51 14.86
C SER A 107 5.77 4.03 13.54
N MET A 108 4.47 3.77 13.52
CA MET A 108 3.71 3.29 12.37
C MET A 108 2.79 4.36 11.79
N VAL A 109 2.73 5.55 12.38
CA VAL A 109 1.92 6.66 11.87
C VAL A 109 2.67 7.35 10.73
N SER A 110 2.06 7.42 9.56
CA SER A 110 2.60 8.18 8.45
C SER A 110 2.55 9.69 8.70
N PRO A 111 3.57 10.43 8.30
CA PRO A 111 3.47 11.89 8.28
C PRO A 111 2.35 12.32 7.32
N PRO A 112 1.80 13.54 7.48
CA PRO A 112 0.81 14.08 6.56
C PRO A 112 1.28 14.03 5.11
N LEU A 113 0.41 13.58 4.20
CA LEU A 113 0.76 13.37 2.78
C LEU A 113 1.33 14.64 2.12
N PHE A 114 0.82 15.83 2.47
CA PHE A 114 1.35 17.09 1.94
C PHE A 114 2.83 17.30 2.26
N MET A 115 3.34 16.80 3.40
CA MET A 115 4.76 16.92 3.75
C MET A 115 5.64 16.10 2.80
N ALA A 116 5.19 14.91 2.40
CA ALA A 116 5.87 14.10 1.37
C ALA A 116 5.83 14.81 0.01
N MET A 117 4.68 15.38 -0.37
CA MET A 117 4.53 16.16 -1.61
C MET A 117 5.45 17.40 -1.63
N GLU A 118 5.51 18.16 -0.55
CA GLU A 118 6.44 19.31 -0.43
C GLU A 118 7.91 18.87 -0.50
N LYS A 119 8.25 17.72 0.09
CA LYS A 119 9.60 17.14 -0.03
C LYS A 119 9.92 16.81 -1.48
N HIS A 120 9.04 16.12 -2.19
CA HIS A 120 9.22 15.78 -3.60
C HIS A 120 9.28 17.03 -4.49
N ASN A 121 8.51 18.07 -4.21
CA ASN A 121 8.60 19.33 -4.90
C ASN A 121 9.98 19.99 -4.73
N ARG A 122 10.59 19.92 -3.54
CA ARG A 122 11.97 20.36 -3.32
C ARG A 122 12.99 19.52 -4.09
N GLU A 123 12.77 18.19 -4.15
CA GLU A 123 13.62 17.27 -4.92
C GLU A 123 13.54 17.56 -6.43
N LEU A 124 12.35 17.81 -6.97
CA LEU A 124 12.15 18.21 -8.36
C LEU A 124 12.92 19.50 -8.71
N LYS A 125 12.87 20.52 -7.84
CA LYS A 125 13.68 21.74 -8.03
C LYS A 125 15.17 21.45 -8.07
N LYS A 126 15.67 20.61 -7.16
CA LYS A 126 17.08 20.20 -7.12
C LYS A 126 17.47 19.46 -8.40
N ALA A 127 16.65 18.51 -8.85
CA ALA A 127 16.89 17.78 -10.09
C ALA A 127 16.95 18.71 -11.30
N ARG A 128 15.99 19.65 -11.42
CA ARG A 128 16.01 20.69 -12.48
C ARG A 128 17.31 21.52 -12.44
N ALA A 129 17.69 22.00 -11.26
CA ALA A 129 18.90 22.81 -11.11
C ALA A 129 20.16 22.03 -11.51
N PHE A 130 20.24 20.75 -11.11
CA PHE A 130 21.32 19.86 -11.51
C PHE A 130 21.39 19.69 -13.04
N ILE A 131 20.26 19.36 -13.69
CA ILE A 131 20.19 19.20 -15.15
C ILE A 131 20.57 20.49 -15.86
N ARG A 132 20.07 21.65 -15.39
CA ARG A 132 20.43 22.95 -15.97
C ARG A 132 21.92 23.26 -15.92
N GLY A 133 22.61 22.84 -14.85
CA GLY A 133 24.04 23.04 -14.66
C GLY A 133 24.93 22.15 -15.53
N LYS A 134 24.40 21.08 -16.15
CA LYS A 134 25.19 20.18 -17.02
C LYS A 134 25.60 20.92 -18.31
N GLN A 135 26.85 20.75 -18.75
CA GLN A 135 27.34 21.30 -20.01
C GLN A 135 26.69 20.60 -21.20
N GLN A 136 26.58 19.27 -21.17
CA GLN A 136 25.90 18.46 -22.17
C GLN A 136 24.66 17.82 -21.57
N LYS A 137 23.54 17.90 -22.29
CA LYS A 137 22.24 17.33 -21.90
C LYS A 137 21.78 16.36 -22.97
N ASN A 138 21.26 15.22 -22.53
CA ASN A 138 20.59 14.29 -23.45
C ASN A 138 19.15 14.74 -23.75
N GLU A 139 18.49 14.08 -24.70
CA GLU A 139 17.12 14.42 -25.15
C GLU A 139 16.10 14.39 -24.00
N PHE A 140 16.20 13.39 -23.10
CA PHE A 140 15.33 13.29 -21.93
C PHE A 140 15.49 14.52 -21.00
N GLU A 141 16.72 14.91 -20.72
CA GLU A 141 17.02 16.07 -19.87
C GLU A 141 16.53 17.40 -20.48
N LEU A 142 16.62 17.53 -21.82
CA LEU A 142 16.05 18.67 -22.54
C LEU A 142 14.52 18.67 -22.43
N CYS A 143 13.89 17.53 -22.61
CA CYS A 143 12.44 17.37 -22.44
C CYS A 143 12.00 17.73 -21.02
N VAL A 144 12.70 17.24 -19.99
CA VAL A 144 12.43 17.58 -18.59
C VAL A 144 12.49 19.10 -18.35
N ILE A 145 13.52 19.77 -18.87
CA ILE A 145 13.64 21.24 -18.71
C ILE A 145 12.49 21.97 -19.42
N ALA A 146 12.16 21.56 -20.64
CA ALA A 146 11.13 22.20 -21.44
C ALA A 146 9.73 22.08 -20.82
N SER A 147 9.41 20.93 -20.24
CA SER A 147 8.11 20.63 -19.66
C SER A 147 8.01 20.91 -18.15
N PHE A 148 9.11 21.28 -17.50
CA PHE A 148 9.18 21.36 -16.03
C PHE A 148 8.13 22.31 -15.42
N GLU A 149 8.00 23.53 -15.96
CA GLU A 149 7.25 24.58 -15.28
C GLU A 149 5.75 24.24 -15.08
N PRO A 150 5.01 23.83 -16.14
CA PRO A 150 3.59 23.51 -15.96
C PRO A 150 3.37 22.33 -15.00
N PHE A 151 4.19 21.28 -15.05
CA PHE A 151 4.07 20.16 -14.13
C PHE A 151 4.45 20.53 -12.70
N TYR A 152 5.48 21.35 -12.53
CA TYR A 152 5.88 21.82 -11.21
C TYR A 152 4.79 22.70 -10.55
N GLN A 153 4.14 23.58 -11.31
CA GLN A 153 3.03 24.38 -10.79
C GLN A 153 1.86 23.50 -10.36
N GLN A 154 1.51 22.47 -11.13
CA GLN A 154 0.50 21.48 -10.73
C GLN A 154 0.88 20.75 -9.45
N ALA A 155 2.14 20.34 -9.31
CA ALA A 155 2.62 19.66 -8.11
C ALA A 155 2.57 20.57 -6.86
N VAL A 156 2.86 21.86 -7.01
CA VAL A 156 2.74 22.86 -5.92
C VAL A 156 1.27 23.03 -5.53
N LEU A 157 0.37 23.24 -6.51
CA LEU A 157 -1.06 23.39 -6.24
C LEU A 157 -1.66 22.16 -5.56
N ALA A 158 -1.24 20.96 -5.98
CA ALA A 158 -1.68 19.71 -5.36
C ALA A 158 -1.24 19.63 -3.89
N ALA A 159 0.03 19.98 -3.58
CA ALA A 159 0.54 20.00 -2.21
C ALA A 159 -0.19 21.02 -1.33
N GLU A 160 -0.44 22.24 -1.86
CA GLU A 160 -1.19 23.28 -1.14
C GLU A 160 -2.65 22.87 -0.92
N GLY A 161 -3.29 22.28 -1.91
CA GLY A 161 -4.64 21.74 -1.79
C GLY A 161 -4.71 20.67 -0.72
N MET A 162 -3.79 19.71 -0.75
CA MET A 162 -3.71 18.65 0.26
C MET A 162 -3.49 19.22 1.66
N LYS A 163 -2.60 20.21 1.81
CA LYS A 163 -2.32 20.85 3.11
C LYS A 163 -3.56 21.48 3.75
N LYS A 164 -4.44 22.07 2.95
CA LYS A 164 -5.71 22.67 3.44
C LYS A 164 -6.66 21.64 4.03
N LEU A 165 -6.50 20.35 3.69
CA LEU A 165 -7.35 19.27 4.19
C LEU A 165 -6.92 18.76 5.58
N TYR A 166 -5.72 19.12 6.04
CA TYR A 166 -5.25 18.74 7.36
C TYR A 166 -5.65 19.81 8.37
N PRO A 167 -6.25 19.42 9.51
CA PRO A 167 -6.46 20.31 10.65
C PRO A 167 -5.11 20.85 11.15
N GLY A 168 -5.15 21.96 11.89
CA GLY A 168 -3.94 22.64 12.35
C GLY A 168 -3.09 21.89 13.38
N ASP A 169 -3.60 20.80 13.98
CA ASP A 169 -2.90 19.98 14.95
C ASP A 169 -2.74 18.51 14.51
N GLU A 170 -1.76 17.81 15.09
CA GLU A 170 -1.47 16.41 14.78
C GLU A 170 -2.63 15.48 15.13
N LYS A 171 -3.32 15.73 16.24
CA LYS A 171 -4.42 14.91 16.69
C LYS A 171 -5.57 14.89 15.67
N GLY A 172 -5.95 16.06 15.18
CA GLY A 172 -7.07 16.17 14.24
C GLY A 172 -6.82 15.47 12.88
N TRP A 173 -5.58 15.40 12.40
CA TRP A 173 -5.31 14.69 11.14
C TRP A 173 -5.11 13.18 11.33
N THR A 174 -4.59 12.73 12.50
CA THR A 174 -4.48 11.29 12.80
C THR A 174 -5.83 10.61 13.04
N GLU A 175 -6.85 11.34 13.46
CA GLU A 175 -8.23 10.82 13.59
C GLU A 175 -8.83 10.31 12.25
N ARG A 176 -8.29 10.77 11.12
CA ARG A 176 -8.69 10.32 9.78
C ARG A 176 -7.90 9.13 9.29
N TYR A 177 -6.88 8.69 10.02
CA TYR A 177 -6.01 7.60 9.62
C TYR A 177 -6.67 6.26 9.93
N SER A 178 -6.37 5.33 9.05
CA SER A 178 -6.75 3.92 9.21
C SER A 178 -5.54 3.06 8.88
N ILE A 179 -5.62 1.77 9.17
CA ILE A 179 -4.59 0.83 8.75
C ILE A 179 -4.56 0.78 7.21
N CYS A 180 -3.37 1.01 6.65
CA CYS A 180 -3.06 0.87 5.22
C CYS A 180 -2.20 -0.37 5.00
N HIS A 181 -2.28 -0.95 3.81
CA HIS A 181 -1.40 -2.04 3.37
C HIS A 181 0.05 -1.55 3.21
N GLY A 182 0.22 -0.37 2.61
CA GLY A 182 1.50 0.34 2.47
C GLY A 182 2.35 -0.03 1.27
N GLU A 183 1.99 -1.07 0.51
CA GLU A 183 2.70 -1.49 -0.71
C GLU A 183 1.76 -2.18 -1.72
N LEU A 184 0.54 -1.69 -1.83
CA LEU A 184 -0.49 -2.34 -2.62
C LEU A 184 -0.26 -2.16 -4.13
N ASN A 185 0.07 -3.26 -4.81
CA ASN A 185 0.28 -3.33 -6.25
C ASN A 185 -0.19 -4.69 -6.80
N GLN A 186 -0.09 -4.91 -8.12
CA GLN A 186 -0.57 -6.14 -8.75
C GLN A 186 0.09 -7.42 -8.23
N HIS A 187 1.34 -7.35 -7.76
CA HIS A 187 2.06 -8.52 -7.23
C HIS A 187 1.52 -9.01 -5.88
N HIS A 188 0.77 -8.15 -5.20
CA HIS A 188 0.14 -8.47 -3.93
C HIS A 188 -1.35 -8.79 -4.05
N ILE A 189 -1.90 -8.82 -5.27
CA ILE A 189 -3.29 -9.18 -5.54
C ILE A 189 -3.28 -10.44 -6.42
N LEU A 190 -3.66 -11.56 -5.83
CA LEU A 190 -3.62 -12.86 -6.49
C LEU A 190 -5.02 -13.31 -6.88
N MET A 191 -5.17 -13.70 -8.15
CA MET A 191 -6.44 -14.06 -8.76
C MET A 191 -6.62 -15.58 -8.70
N GLY A 192 -7.28 -16.07 -7.65
CA GLY A 192 -7.71 -17.45 -7.55
C GLY A 192 -8.96 -17.73 -8.39
N ARG A 193 -9.34 -19.01 -8.52
CA ARG A 193 -10.51 -19.41 -9.31
C ARG A 193 -11.80 -18.77 -8.83
N ASP A 194 -12.04 -18.79 -7.52
CA ASP A 194 -13.29 -18.35 -6.89
C ASP A 194 -13.05 -17.30 -5.78
N TYR A 195 -11.85 -16.74 -5.71
CA TYR A 195 -11.45 -15.77 -4.69
C TYR A 195 -10.34 -14.84 -5.17
N VAL A 196 -10.16 -13.77 -4.45
CA VAL A 196 -8.96 -12.93 -4.56
C VAL A 196 -8.22 -13.00 -3.22
N ALA A 197 -6.89 -13.16 -3.27
CA ALA A 197 -6.06 -13.04 -2.10
C ALA A 197 -5.23 -11.75 -2.15
N VAL A 198 -5.04 -11.13 -0.99
CA VAL A 198 -4.11 -10.02 -0.83
C VAL A 198 -3.00 -10.44 0.10
N THR A 199 -1.75 -10.18 -0.30
CA THR A 199 -0.55 -10.62 0.40
C THR A 199 0.42 -9.46 0.59
N GLY A 200 1.52 -9.67 1.34
CA GLY A 200 2.60 -8.68 1.38
C GLY A 200 2.43 -7.55 2.40
N PHE A 201 1.75 -7.80 3.49
CA PHE A 201 1.40 -6.79 4.53
C PHE A 201 2.59 -6.29 5.40
N GLY A 202 3.82 -6.53 5.03
CA GLY A 202 4.99 -6.14 5.82
C GLY A 202 5.22 -4.61 5.97
N ARG A 203 4.47 -3.80 5.21
CA ARG A 203 4.55 -2.33 5.28
C ARG A 203 3.28 -1.66 5.83
N MET A 204 2.44 -2.43 6.51
CA MET A 204 1.25 -1.86 7.15
C MET A 204 1.61 -0.67 8.03
N HIS A 205 0.81 0.37 7.97
CA HIS A 205 0.98 1.59 8.78
C HIS A 205 -0.37 2.28 8.98
N LEU A 206 -0.42 3.28 9.85
CA LEU A 206 -1.56 4.18 9.97
C LEU A 206 -1.38 5.37 9.03
N GLY A 207 -2.34 5.58 8.14
CA GLY A 207 -2.30 6.61 7.13
C GLY A 207 -3.64 6.79 6.40
N LEU A 208 -3.60 7.48 5.28
CA LEU A 208 -4.75 7.65 4.41
C LEU A 208 -4.85 6.47 3.43
N GLN A 209 -5.89 5.64 3.55
CA GLN A 209 -6.08 4.48 2.68
C GLN A 209 -6.16 4.81 1.18
N VAL A 210 -6.46 6.06 0.84
CA VAL A 210 -6.42 6.52 -0.56
C VAL A 210 -5.02 6.42 -1.18
N GLU A 211 -3.96 6.38 -0.37
CA GLU A 211 -2.59 6.19 -0.85
C GLU A 211 -2.39 4.78 -1.44
N ASP A 212 -2.94 3.74 -0.79
CA ASP A 212 -2.92 2.37 -1.33
C ASP A 212 -3.67 2.28 -2.67
N LEU A 213 -4.85 2.90 -2.76
CA LEU A 213 -5.61 2.97 -4.00
C LEU A 213 -4.83 3.72 -5.09
N TYR A 214 -4.22 4.85 -4.76
CA TYR A 214 -3.39 5.62 -5.68
C TYR A 214 -2.22 4.79 -6.23
N TYR A 215 -1.50 4.05 -5.37
CA TYR A 215 -0.38 3.22 -5.82
C TYR A 215 -0.81 2.16 -6.82
N PHE A 216 -1.92 1.47 -6.57
CA PHE A 216 -2.47 0.49 -7.51
C PHE A 216 -2.92 1.16 -8.81
N MET A 217 -3.75 2.20 -8.72
CA MET A 217 -4.25 2.93 -9.89
C MET A 217 -3.13 3.48 -10.77
N ARG A 218 -2.10 4.07 -10.18
CA ARG A 218 -0.94 4.59 -10.91
C ARG A 218 -0.27 3.51 -11.76
N LYS A 219 -0.09 2.29 -11.20
CA LYS A 219 0.50 1.16 -11.94
C LYS A 219 -0.36 0.70 -13.11
N VAL A 220 -1.67 0.74 -12.97
CA VAL A 220 -2.62 0.48 -14.05
C VAL A 220 -2.53 1.56 -15.11
N MET A 221 -2.67 2.83 -14.72
CA MET A 221 -2.71 3.98 -15.61
C MET A 221 -1.43 4.12 -16.46
N GLU A 222 -0.26 3.83 -15.88
CA GLU A 222 1.03 3.78 -16.60
C GLU A 222 1.00 2.78 -17.78
N LYS A 223 0.24 1.68 -17.68
CA LYS A 223 0.12 0.66 -18.73
C LYS A 223 -1.02 0.93 -19.71
N HIS A 224 -1.94 1.82 -19.37
CA HIS A 224 -3.11 2.16 -20.17
C HIS A 224 -3.05 3.60 -20.73
N ASN A 225 -1.85 4.13 -20.95
CA ASN A 225 -1.63 5.48 -21.49
C ASN A 225 -2.46 6.56 -20.79
N TRP A 226 -2.68 6.41 -19.49
CA TRP A 226 -3.47 7.34 -18.66
C TRP A 226 -4.93 7.52 -19.14
N ASP A 227 -5.58 6.43 -19.59
CA ASP A 227 -6.99 6.44 -19.99
C ASP A 227 -7.88 6.88 -18.82
N CYS A 228 -8.44 8.10 -18.95
CA CYS A 228 -9.32 8.68 -17.93
C CYS A 228 -10.63 7.90 -17.76
N GLY A 229 -11.12 7.21 -18.81
CA GLY A 229 -12.32 6.38 -18.73
C GLY A 229 -12.09 5.20 -17.79
N LEU A 230 -10.96 4.49 -17.95
CA LEU A 230 -10.56 3.42 -17.04
C LEU A 230 -10.32 3.96 -15.62
N GLY A 231 -9.63 5.10 -15.50
CA GLY A 231 -9.40 5.76 -14.22
C GLY A 231 -10.69 6.05 -13.45
N ASN A 232 -11.69 6.63 -14.11
CA ASN A 232 -13.01 6.88 -13.52
C ASN A 232 -13.73 5.57 -13.16
N GLY A 233 -13.67 4.56 -14.03
CA GLY A 233 -14.24 3.24 -13.75
C GLY A 233 -13.64 2.58 -12.50
N MET A 234 -12.34 2.73 -12.27
CA MET A 234 -11.68 2.27 -11.04
C MET A 234 -12.18 3.02 -9.80
N LEU A 235 -12.29 4.35 -9.85
CA LEU A 235 -12.84 5.13 -8.74
C LEU A 235 -14.29 4.74 -8.43
N GLU A 236 -15.14 4.59 -9.44
CA GLU A 236 -16.52 4.13 -9.26
C GLU A 236 -16.59 2.72 -8.66
N ALA A 237 -15.73 1.80 -9.12
CA ALA A 237 -15.68 0.43 -8.59
C ALA A 237 -15.30 0.42 -7.10
N TYR A 238 -14.41 1.31 -6.68
CA TYR A 238 -14.03 1.49 -5.27
C TYR A 238 -15.18 2.09 -4.47
N GLU A 239 -15.77 3.20 -4.94
CA GLU A 239 -16.82 3.94 -4.23
C GLU A 239 -18.10 3.13 -4.01
N ARG A 240 -18.44 2.21 -4.90
CA ARG A 240 -19.58 1.28 -4.71
C ARG A 240 -19.43 0.38 -3.48
N VAL A 241 -18.21 0.11 -3.03
CA VAL A 241 -17.91 -0.75 -1.87
C VAL A 241 -17.58 0.09 -0.64
N LEU A 242 -16.80 1.13 -0.81
CA LEU A 242 -16.35 2.04 0.24
C LEU A 242 -16.43 3.49 -0.25
N PRO A 243 -17.52 4.19 0.03
CA PRO A 243 -17.68 5.58 -0.37
C PRO A 243 -16.55 6.48 0.15
N MET A 244 -16.00 7.30 -0.74
CA MET A 244 -15.04 8.34 -0.38
C MET A 244 -15.80 9.60 0.07
N SER A 245 -15.33 10.27 1.12
CA SER A 245 -15.90 11.55 1.52
C SER A 245 -15.63 12.59 0.44
N ARG A 246 -16.70 13.23 -0.05
CA ARG A 246 -16.55 14.45 -0.84
C ARG A 246 -16.17 15.59 0.11
N MET A 247 -15.05 16.20 -0.13
CA MET A 247 -14.61 17.40 0.60
C MET A 247 -15.02 18.64 -0.16
#